data_6f9f14c5a6128c011d61699a7498df05
#
_entry.id   6f9f14c5a6128c011d61699a7498df05
#
_cell.length_a   1.000
_cell.length_b   1.000
_cell.length_c   1.000
_cell.angle_alpha   90.00
_cell.angle_beta   90.00
_cell.angle_gamma   90.00
#
_symmetry.space_group_name_H-M   'P 1'
#
loop_
_entity.id
_entity.type
_entity.pdbx_description
1 polymer ?
#
loop_
_entity_poly.entity_id
_entity_poly.type
_entity_poly.pdbx_seq_one_letter_code
_entity_poly.pdbx_strand_id
1 'polypeptide(L)'
;YTYSIQGGSFMSSKTKIVVLHVKELIYTGIFAVLGILFIVLLIIMFLPKEEKKETMSTVMQTTENSYVPGVYTTSLILNDNVVEIEVTVDEKNINSIRLVNLDEAVTTMYPLIQPSFEDLADQIITNQSLEGVTYTDDSKYTSMILLDAITSSLNKALENPPGEDME
;
A
#
# COMPACT_ATOMS: atom_id res chain seq x y z
N TYR A 1 -2.41 -94.97 34.05
CA TYR A 1 -1.61 -93.81 34.57
C TYR A 1 -1.86 -92.62 33.68
N THR A 2 -2.54 -91.67 34.23
CA THR A 2 -3.03 -90.46 33.57
C THR A 2 -1.98 -89.38 33.82
N TYR A 3 -1.43 -88.81 32.78
CA TYR A 3 -0.68 -87.58 32.89
C TYR A 3 -1.45 -86.46 32.23
N SER A 4 -1.85 -85.51 33.04
CA SER A 4 -2.46 -84.26 32.62
C SER A 4 -1.32 -83.29 32.26
N ILE A 5 -1.27 -82.76 31.07
CA ILE A 5 -0.36 -81.70 30.66
C ILE A 5 -1.21 -80.43 30.50
N GLN A 6 -0.99 -79.53 31.42
CA GLN A 6 -1.59 -78.24 31.49
C GLN A 6 -1.06 -77.32 30.37
N GLY A 7 -1.93 -76.93 29.50
CA GLY A 7 -1.60 -76.05 28.37
C GLY A 7 -1.26 -74.64 28.79
N GLY A 8 -0.02 -74.26 28.48
CA GLY A 8 0.39 -72.86 28.65
C GLY A 8 -0.25 -71.99 27.57
N SER A 9 -0.89 -70.95 28.07
CA SER A 9 -1.49 -69.89 27.24
C SER A 9 -0.37 -69.09 26.60
N PHE A 10 -0.16 -69.25 25.27
CA PHE A 10 0.68 -68.37 24.50
C PHE A 10 -0.08 -67.05 24.23
N MET A 11 0.33 -66.01 24.89
CA MET A 11 -0.05 -64.63 24.52
C MET A 11 0.57 -64.32 23.16
N SER A 12 -0.26 -64.33 22.14
CA SER A 12 0.10 -63.84 20.80
C SER A 12 0.17 -62.33 20.83
N SER A 13 1.33 -61.78 21.08
CA SER A 13 1.58 -60.36 20.82
C SER A 13 1.59 -60.12 19.30
N LYS A 14 0.54 -59.49 18.77
CA LYS A 14 0.50 -59.04 17.39
C LYS A 14 1.53 -57.93 17.22
N THR A 15 2.75 -58.29 16.89
CA THR A 15 3.76 -57.35 16.42
C THR A 15 3.35 -56.90 15.01
N LYS A 16 2.77 -55.72 14.89
CA LYS A 16 2.58 -55.08 13.58
C LYS A 16 3.95 -54.66 13.09
N ILE A 17 4.52 -55.48 12.21
CA ILE A 17 5.72 -55.12 11.46
C ILE A 17 5.26 -54.13 10.39
N VAL A 18 5.45 -52.84 10.67
CA VAL A 18 5.27 -51.78 9.68
C VAL A 18 6.53 -51.81 8.80
N VAL A 19 6.45 -52.52 7.69
CA VAL A 19 7.48 -52.44 6.64
C VAL A 19 7.32 -51.10 5.97
N LEU A 20 7.98 -50.09 6.50
CA LEU A 20 8.05 -48.78 5.85
C LEU A 20 8.93 -48.94 4.61
N HIS A 21 8.31 -48.87 3.44
CA HIS A 21 9.05 -48.79 2.18
C HIS A 21 9.76 -47.43 2.14
N VAL A 22 11.09 -47.46 2.22
CA VAL A 22 11.93 -46.25 2.22
C VAL A 22 11.57 -45.30 1.07
N LYS A 23 11.13 -45.84 -0.05
CA LYS A 23 10.66 -45.05 -1.20
C LYS A 23 9.40 -44.24 -0.89
N GLU A 24 8.43 -44.82 -0.18
CA GLU A 24 7.18 -44.12 0.21
C GLU A 24 7.48 -43.06 1.25
N LEU A 25 8.43 -43.29 2.16
CA LEU A 25 8.85 -42.30 3.15
C LEU A 25 9.48 -41.08 2.47
N ILE A 26 10.29 -41.30 1.43
CA ILE A 26 10.92 -40.21 0.66
C ILE A 26 9.88 -39.43 -0.10
N TYR A 27 8.90 -40.07 -0.76
CA TYR A 27 7.82 -39.38 -1.48
C TYR A 27 6.93 -38.59 -0.53
N THR A 28 6.59 -39.13 0.65
CA THR A 28 5.82 -38.44 1.67
C THR A 28 6.58 -37.20 2.21
N GLY A 29 7.91 -37.35 2.41
CA GLY A 29 8.76 -36.23 2.83
C GLY A 29 8.82 -35.11 1.78
N ILE A 30 9.01 -35.45 0.52
CA ILE A 30 9.04 -34.48 -0.58
C ILE A 30 7.69 -33.79 -0.72
N PHE A 31 6.59 -34.54 -0.61
CA PHE A 31 5.24 -33.97 -0.69
C PHE A 31 4.94 -33.04 0.49
N ALA A 32 5.39 -33.34 1.70
CA ALA A 32 5.25 -32.48 2.85
C ALA A 32 6.03 -31.16 2.68
N VAL A 33 7.28 -31.23 2.19
CA VAL A 33 8.09 -30.03 1.91
C VAL A 33 7.43 -29.16 0.82
N LEU A 34 6.92 -29.79 -0.23
CA LEU A 34 6.23 -29.09 -1.32
C LEU A 34 4.93 -28.44 -0.84
N GLY A 35 4.19 -29.11 0.05
CA GLY A 35 2.97 -28.59 0.69
C GLY A 35 3.26 -27.37 1.56
N ILE A 36 4.33 -27.42 2.36
CA ILE A 36 4.76 -26.28 3.19
C ILE A 36 5.19 -25.10 2.30
N LEU A 37 5.96 -25.37 1.25
CA LEU A 37 6.38 -24.35 0.28
C LEU A 37 5.18 -23.71 -0.41
N PHE A 38 4.17 -24.52 -0.77
CA PHE A 38 2.93 -24.00 -1.37
C PHE A 38 2.13 -23.13 -0.40
N ILE A 39 2.04 -23.54 0.88
CA ILE A 39 1.37 -22.73 1.92
C ILE A 39 2.11 -21.41 2.12
N VAL A 40 3.44 -21.41 2.16
CA VAL A 40 4.25 -20.19 2.27
C VAL A 40 4.02 -19.28 1.06
N LEU A 41 3.94 -19.86 -0.15
CA LEU A 41 3.62 -19.10 -1.38
C LEU A 41 2.21 -18.49 -1.32
N LEU A 42 1.22 -19.25 -0.82
CA LEU A 42 -0.14 -18.71 -0.62
C LEU A 42 -0.14 -17.58 0.42
N ILE A 43 0.59 -17.74 1.53
CA ILE A 43 0.71 -16.70 2.55
C ILE A 43 1.34 -15.43 1.94
N ILE A 44 2.40 -15.56 1.13
CA ILE A 44 3.04 -14.42 0.46
C ILE A 44 2.09 -13.79 -0.58
N MET A 45 1.26 -14.60 -1.24
CA MET A 45 0.31 -14.11 -2.24
C MET A 45 -0.93 -13.46 -1.61
N PHE A 46 -1.37 -13.97 -0.43
CA PHE A 46 -2.52 -13.45 0.32
C PHE A 46 -2.15 -12.46 1.43
N LEU A 47 -0.88 -12.36 1.83
CA LEU A 47 -0.48 -11.17 2.59
C LEU A 47 -0.72 -9.99 1.65
N PRO A 48 -1.46 -8.95 2.09
CA PRO A 48 -1.45 -7.69 1.37
C PRO A 48 0.03 -7.32 1.26
N LYS A 49 0.53 -7.34 0.03
CA LYS A 49 1.81 -6.74 -0.27
C LYS A 49 1.72 -5.34 0.29
N GLU A 50 2.36 -5.10 1.40
CA GLU A 50 2.81 -3.76 1.67
C GLU A 50 3.73 -3.46 0.48
N GLU A 51 3.14 -2.87 -0.55
CA GLU A 51 3.92 -2.25 -1.59
C GLU A 51 4.87 -1.35 -0.81
N LYS A 52 6.16 -1.64 -0.94
CA LYS A 52 7.17 -0.67 -0.60
C LYS A 52 6.72 0.59 -1.34
N LYS A 53 5.95 1.41 -0.63
CA LYS A 53 5.85 2.80 -0.97
C LYS A 53 7.31 3.23 -1.02
N GLU A 54 7.81 3.49 -2.20
CA GLU A 54 8.95 4.36 -2.34
C GLU A 54 8.44 5.67 -1.77
N THR A 55 8.57 5.74 -0.46
CA THR A 55 8.43 6.94 0.30
C THR A 55 9.48 7.87 -0.32
N MET A 56 9.05 8.76 -1.18
CA MET A 56 9.69 10.05 -1.24
C MET A 56 9.57 10.57 0.19
N SER A 57 10.54 10.18 1.01
CA SER A 57 10.74 10.77 2.32
C SER A 57 11.28 12.16 2.11
N THR A 58 10.42 13.06 1.70
CA THR A 58 10.56 14.42 2.14
C THR A 58 10.13 14.36 3.60
N VAL A 59 11.10 14.57 4.47
CA VAL A 59 10.98 14.62 5.91
C VAL A 59 9.91 15.67 6.24
N MET A 60 8.65 15.24 6.33
CA MET A 60 7.66 15.98 7.08
C MET A 60 7.59 15.35 8.46
N GLN A 61 8.38 15.92 9.35
CA GLN A 61 8.19 15.76 10.78
C GLN A 61 6.75 16.16 11.11
N THR A 62 6.11 15.38 11.94
CA THR A 62 4.86 15.70 12.63
C THR A 62 5.14 16.86 13.61
N THR A 63 5.38 18.03 13.06
CA THR A 63 5.18 19.31 13.72
C THR A 63 3.77 19.75 13.37
N GLU A 64 3.02 20.25 14.32
CA GLU A 64 1.77 20.98 14.02
C GLU A 64 2.09 21.89 12.84
N ASN A 65 1.62 21.53 11.65
CA ASN A 65 1.89 22.32 10.45
C ASN A 65 1.16 23.65 10.64
N SER A 66 1.92 24.68 10.92
CA SER A 66 1.39 26.04 10.91
C SER A 66 1.49 26.56 9.50
N TYR A 67 0.37 26.84 8.90
CA TYR A 67 0.31 27.46 7.58
C TYR A 67 0.13 28.96 7.73
N VAL A 68 0.65 29.70 6.78
CA VAL A 68 0.28 31.11 6.59
C VAL A 68 -1.10 31.11 5.90
N PRO A 69 -2.15 31.65 6.54
CA PRO A 69 -3.48 31.66 5.94
C PRO A 69 -3.49 32.34 4.58
N GLY A 70 -4.04 31.66 3.59
CA GLY A 70 -4.06 32.19 2.22
C GLY A 70 -4.53 31.19 1.18
N VAL A 71 -4.39 31.60 -0.06
CA VAL A 71 -4.67 30.81 -1.25
C VAL A 71 -3.38 30.64 -2.03
N TYR A 72 -2.98 29.41 -2.26
CA TYR A 72 -1.73 29.07 -2.90
C TYR A 72 -1.98 28.25 -4.17
N THR A 73 -1.36 28.68 -5.25
CA THR A 73 -1.59 28.07 -6.57
C THR A 73 -0.31 27.49 -7.13
N THR A 74 -0.42 26.32 -7.76
CA THR A 74 0.63 25.69 -8.54
C THR A 74 0.09 25.33 -9.92
N SER A 75 0.83 25.73 -10.96
CA SER A 75 0.48 25.43 -12.34
C SER A 75 1.04 24.07 -12.75
N LEU A 76 0.19 23.23 -13.31
CA LEU A 76 0.52 21.96 -13.93
C LEU A 76 0.42 22.09 -15.45
N ILE A 77 1.51 21.84 -16.14
CA ILE A 77 1.55 21.89 -17.60
C ILE A 77 1.33 20.49 -18.16
N LEU A 78 0.24 20.31 -18.88
CA LEU A 78 -0.13 19.06 -19.54
C LEU A 78 -0.11 19.25 -21.07
N ASN A 79 0.96 18.85 -21.70
CA ASN A 79 1.29 19.26 -23.08
C ASN A 79 1.29 20.80 -23.16
N ASP A 80 0.48 21.38 -23.99
CA ASP A 80 0.39 22.85 -24.14
C ASP A 80 -0.73 23.50 -23.30
N ASN A 81 -1.39 22.72 -22.41
CA ASN A 81 -2.46 23.21 -21.56
C ASN A 81 -1.97 23.42 -20.13
N VAL A 82 -2.37 24.52 -19.54
CA VAL A 82 -2.06 24.86 -18.14
C VAL A 82 -3.29 24.64 -17.28
N VAL A 83 -3.17 23.75 -16.31
CA VAL A 83 -4.17 23.52 -15.27
C VAL A 83 -3.59 24.04 -13.97
N GLU A 84 -4.37 24.77 -13.18
CA GLU A 84 -3.92 25.30 -11.90
C GLU A 84 -4.56 24.54 -10.75
N ILE A 85 -3.76 24.21 -9.76
CA ILE A 85 -4.21 23.63 -8.50
C ILE A 85 -4.15 24.71 -7.45
N GLU A 86 -5.31 25.05 -6.91
CA GLU A 86 -5.48 26.03 -5.86
C GLU A 86 -5.74 25.35 -4.52
N VAL A 87 -4.95 25.69 -3.53
CA VAL A 87 -5.08 25.21 -2.15
C VAL A 87 -5.33 26.40 -1.23
N THR A 88 -6.42 26.35 -0.47
CA THR A 88 -6.76 27.33 0.54
C THR A 88 -6.51 26.77 1.92
N VAL A 89 -5.72 27.46 2.73
CA VAL A 89 -5.40 27.05 4.09
C VAL A 89 -5.70 28.16 5.10
N ASP A 90 -5.98 27.78 6.33
CA ASP A 90 -5.87 28.63 7.52
C ASP A 90 -4.64 28.24 8.34
N GLU A 91 -4.45 28.82 9.53
CA GLU A 91 -3.26 28.57 10.36
C GLU A 91 -3.02 27.09 10.70
N LYS A 92 -4.06 26.25 10.65
CA LYS A 92 -3.99 24.85 11.11
C LYS A 92 -4.60 23.84 10.13
N ASN A 93 -5.44 24.32 9.21
CA ASN A 93 -6.26 23.41 8.39
C ASN A 93 -6.12 23.69 6.90
N ILE A 94 -6.24 22.64 6.14
CA ILE A 94 -6.43 22.67 4.70
C ILE A 94 -7.94 22.77 4.44
N ASN A 95 -8.40 23.94 4.01
CA ASN A 95 -9.83 24.23 3.90
C ASN A 95 -10.42 23.80 2.55
N SER A 96 -9.63 23.90 1.48
CA SER A 96 -10.11 23.59 0.13
C SER A 96 -8.94 23.29 -0.80
N ILE A 97 -9.14 22.33 -1.67
CA ILE A 97 -8.23 22.01 -2.78
C ILE A 97 -9.08 21.96 -4.05
N ARG A 98 -8.73 22.72 -5.09
CA ARG A 98 -9.52 22.84 -6.31
C ARG A 98 -8.65 22.86 -7.56
N LEU A 99 -9.17 22.30 -8.65
CA LEU A 99 -8.65 22.54 -10.00
C LEU A 99 -9.28 23.81 -10.55
N VAL A 100 -8.43 24.69 -11.05
CA VAL A 100 -8.82 25.95 -11.70
C VAL A 100 -8.33 25.89 -13.15
N ASN A 101 -9.07 26.52 -14.06
CA ASN A 101 -8.78 26.54 -15.48
C ASN A 101 -8.74 25.14 -16.16
N LEU A 102 -9.56 24.21 -15.66
CA LEU A 102 -9.75 22.93 -16.30
C LEU A 102 -10.72 23.07 -17.49
N ASP A 103 -10.20 23.11 -18.69
CA ASP A 103 -11.00 23.22 -19.90
C ASP A 103 -11.45 21.84 -20.46
N GLU A 104 -12.39 21.86 -21.40
CA GLU A 104 -12.94 20.65 -22.01
C GLU A 104 -11.90 19.89 -22.83
N ALA A 105 -10.88 20.55 -23.37
CA ALA A 105 -9.81 19.90 -24.12
C ALA A 105 -8.96 19.05 -23.18
N VAL A 106 -8.63 19.54 -21.98
CA VAL A 106 -7.87 18.80 -20.97
C VAL A 106 -8.67 17.60 -20.47
N THR A 107 -9.94 17.77 -20.12
CA THR A 107 -10.77 16.66 -19.63
C THR A 107 -11.00 15.57 -20.69
N THR A 108 -11.06 15.96 -21.97
CA THR A 108 -11.19 15.00 -23.07
C THR A 108 -9.89 14.22 -23.30
N MET A 109 -8.72 14.88 -23.25
CA MET A 109 -7.43 14.23 -23.44
C MET A 109 -6.97 13.43 -22.23
N TYR A 110 -7.34 13.88 -21.04
CA TYR A 110 -6.94 13.30 -19.75
C TYR A 110 -8.16 13.02 -18.86
N PRO A 111 -9.00 12.05 -19.19
CA PRO A 111 -10.27 11.81 -18.49
C PRO A 111 -10.10 11.39 -17.03
N LEU A 112 -8.91 10.94 -16.63
CA LEU A 112 -8.63 10.54 -15.25
C LEU A 112 -8.20 11.71 -14.36
N ILE A 113 -7.93 12.90 -14.89
CA ILE A 113 -7.46 14.05 -14.08
C ILE A 113 -8.50 14.43 -13.04
N GLN A 114 -9.72 14.71 -13.47
CA GLN A 114 -10.77 15.19 -12.55
C GLN A 114 -11.12 14.16 -11.48
N PRO A 115 -11.46 12.89 -11.80
CA PRO A 115 -11.79 11.91 -10.77
C PRO A 115 -10.62 11.59 -9.83
N SER A 116 -9.40 11.52 -10.35
CA SER A 116 -8.23 11.30 -9.49
C SER A 116 -7.96 12.49 -8.57
N PHE A 117 -8.17 13.70 -9.06
CA PHE A 117 -7.99 14.91 -8.26
C PHE A 117 -9.03 15.01 -7.13
N GLU A 118 -10.30 14.75 -7.44
CA GLU A 118 -11.38 14.77 -6.45
C GLU A 118 -11.12 13.75 -5.34
N ASP A 119 -10.71 12.53 -5.70
CA ASP A 119 -10.36 11.48 -4.73
C ASP A 119 -9.18 11.89 -3.83
N LEU A 120 -8.11 12.45 -4.41
CA LEU A 120 -6.96 12.93 -3.65
C LEU A 120 -7.33 14.10 -2.73
N ALA A 121 -8.08 15.10 -3.25
CA ALA A 121 -8.48 16.26 -2.49
C ALA A 121 -9.36 15.88 -1.28
N ASP A 122 -10.32 14.99 -1.48
CA ASP A 122 -11.19 14.50 -0.40
C ASP A 122 -10.42 13.78 0.69
N GLN A 123 -9.45 12.93 0.32
CA GLN A 123 -8.58 12.24 1.28
C GLN A 123 -7.73 13.22 2.08
N ILE A 124 -7.10 14.19 1.41
CA ILE A 124 -6.20 15.17 2.05
C ILE A 124 -7.00 16.10 2.98
N ILE A 125 -8.15 16.59 2.55
CA ILE A 125 -9.02 17.46 3.37
C ILE A 125 -9.57 16.68 4.58
N THR A 126 -9.98 15.42 4.38
CA THR A 126 -10.49 14.58 5.48
C THR A 126 -9.41 14.26 6.52
N ASN A 127 -8.22 13.92 6.04
CA ASN A 127 -7.11 13.52 6.91
C ASN A 127 -6.29 14.72 7.41
N GLN A 128 -6.48 15.90 6.83
CA GLN A 128 -5.65 17.10 7.08
C GLN A 128 -4.15 16.82 6.92
N SER A 129 -3.81 15.91 6.02
CA SER A 129 -2.45 15.42 5.82
C SER A 129 -2.28 14.86 4.40
N LEU A 130 -1.06 14.97 3.89
CA LEU A 130 -0.62 14.28 2.67
C LEU A 130 -0.25 12.82 2.93
N GLU A 131 -0.08 12.45 4.21
CA GLU A 131 0.30 11.08 4.58
C GLU A 131 -0.90 10.12 4.45
N GLY A 132 -0.62 8.92 3.97
CA GLY A 132 -1.63 7.88 3.85
C GLY A 132 -2.59 8.04 2.67
N VAL A 133 -2.40 9.03 1.80
CA VAL A 133 -3.18 9.18 0.56
C VAL A 133 -2.94 7.98 -0.33
N THR A 134 -4.02 7.38 -0.81
CA THR A 134 -4.01 6.20 -1.67
C THR A 134 -4.61 6.50 -3.03
N TYR A 135 -4.19 5.76 -4.04
CA TYR A 135 -4.73 5.85 -5.40
C TYR A 135 -4.71 4.49 -6.08
N THR A 136 -5.52 4.32 -7.12
CA THR A 136 -5.60 3.06 -7.86
C THR A 136 -4.45 2.92 -8.87
N ASP A 137 -4.13 1.68 -9.25
CA ASP A 137 -3.06 1.41 -10.25
C ASP A 137 -3.34 2.08 -11.59
N ASP A 138 -4.61 2.17 -11.99
CA ASP A 138 -5.02 2.79 -13.26
C ASP A 138 -4.79 4.31 -13.28
N SER A 139 -4.88 4.98 -12.14
CA SER A 139 -4.68 6.42 -12.00
C SER A 139 -3.30 6.81 -11.47
N LYS A 140 -2.43 5.86 -11.19
CA LYS A 140 -1.16 6.05 -10.49
C LYS A 140 -0.35 7.24 -10.97
N TYR A 141 -0.06 7.31 -12.27
CA TYR A 141 0.75 8.40 -12.82
C TYR A 141 0.06 9.75 -12.72
N THR A 142 -1.23 9.81 -13.02
CA THR A 142 -2.04 11.02 -12.90
C THR A 142 -2.09 11.49 -11.45
N SER A 143 -2.35 10.58 -10.52
CA SER A 143 -2.40 10.87 -9.08
C SER A 143 -1.07 11.35 -8.53
N MET A 144 0.06 10.77 -8.94
CA MET A 144 1.40 11.21 -8.52
C MET A 144 1.69 12.65 -8.95
N ILE A 145 1.39 13.01 -10.19
CA ILE A 145 1.61 14.37 -10.71
C ILE A 145 0.70 15.38 -9.99
N LEU A 146 -0.56 15.02 -9.75
CA LEU A 146 -1.51 15.86 -9.03
C LEU A 146 -1.09 16.05 -7.57
N LEU A 147 -0.65 14.96 -6.91
CA LEU A 147 -0.18 15.00 -5.53
C LEU A 147 1.09 15.86 -5.37
N ASP A 148 2.01 15.79 -6.34
CA ASP A 148 3.21 16.63 -6.36
C ASP A 148 2.83 18.13 -6.47
N ALA A 149 1.90 18.47 -7.32
CA ALA A 149 1.42 19.85 -7.48
C ALA A 149 0.63 20.36 -6.24
N ILE A 150 -0.18 19.50 -5.60
CA ILE A 150 -0.83 19.82 -4.32
C ILE A 150 0.22 20.06 -3.23
N THR A 151 1.23 19.16 -3.14
CA THR A 151 2.34 19.27 -2.20
C THR A 151 3.11 20.57 -2.41
N SER A 152 3.38 20.95 -3.66
CA SER A 152 4.05 22.20 -4.00
C SER A 152 3.24 23.42 -3.57
N SER A 153 1.91 23.39 -3.68
CA SER A 153 1.04 24.46 -3.20
C SER A 153 1.05 24.56 -1.68
N LEU A 154 0.98 23.42 -0.98
CA LEU A 154 1.04 23.38 0.48
C LEU A 154 2.40 23.83 1.04
N ASN A 155 3.50 23.47 0.37
CA ASN A 155 4.83 23.94 0.77
C ASN A 155 5.00 25.46 0.72
N LYS A 156 4.33 26.12 -0.24
CA LYS A 156 4.27 27.59 -0.29
C LYS A 156 3.50 28.20 0.88
N ALA A 157 2.61 27.41 1.48
CA ALA A 157 1.78 27.84 2.60
C ALA A 157 2.46 27.66 3.96
N LEU A 158 3.56 26.93 4.05
CA LEU A 158 4.29 26.73 5.31
C LEU A 158 4.98 28.03 5.73
N GLU A 159 5.03 28.32 7.03
CA GLU A 159 5.73 29.49 7.57
C GLU A 159 7.24 29.50 7.25
N ASN A 160 7.81 28.29 7.08
CA ASN A 160 9.17 28.09 6.63
C ASN A 160 9.19 27.01 5.53
N PRO A 161 8.98 27.36 4.28
CA PRO A 161 9.02 26.40 3.19
C PRO A 161 10.43 25.76 3.13
N PRO A 162 10.53 24.44 2.95
CA PRO A 162 11.81 23.77 2.82
C PRO A 162 12.55 24.29 1.58
N GLY A 163 13.57 25.11 1.76
CA GLY A 163 14.44 25.57 0.67
C GLY A 163 14.72 27.07 0.55
N GLU A 164 14.16 27.94 1.42
CA GLU A 164 14.46 29.39 1.37
C GLU A 164 15.60 29.86 2.29
N ASP A 165 16.32 28.96 2.93
CA ASP A 165 17.44 29.30 3.82
C ASP A 165 18.78 29.48 3.06
N MET A 166 18.76 30.02 1.83
CA MET A 166 20.01 30.36 1.12
C MET A 166 19.88 31.67 0.35
N GLU A 167 20.02 32.78 1.07
CA GLU A 167 20.76 33.98 0.63
C GLU A 167 21.39 34.69 1.82
#